data_e86f782ddfc6c19f9840a01a1aeaf084
#
_entry.id   e86f782ddfc6c19f9840a01a1aeaf084
#
_cell.length_a   1.000
_cell.length_b   1.000
_cell.length_c   1.000
_cell.angle_alpha   90.00
_cell.angle_beta   90.00
_cell.angle_gamma   90.00
#
_symmetry.space_group_name_H-M   'P 1'
#
loop_
_entity.id
_entity.type
_entity.pdbx_description
1 polymer ?
#
loop_
_entity_poly.entity_id
_entity_poly.type
_entity_poly.pdbx_seq_one_letter_code
_entity_poly.pdbx_strand_id
1 'polypeptide(L)'
;VVIPEENLAEFVPLYKDPSSNSLLPSTQFDMYTSENAGLVKFDLLGLKTLTVINKTLKRLDLKKINLDISKINLEDEKVYNLLSTGETTGLFQLESTGMRESIKQMKPNKFDDIIALVALYRPGPMSNIPIYNDCKNGVKKPDYIHPTLEKILKPTYGIIIYQEQVMQIAQTLAGFTAGEADILRRAMGKKKKAELDKQKERFINGAIKNDI
;
A
#
# COMPACT_ATOMS: atom_id res chain seq x y z
N VAL A 1 -2.20 -1.58 -20.13
CA VAL A 1 -3.07 -1.77 -21.32
C VAL A 1 -3.93 -0.53 -21.49
N VAL A 2 -4.15 -0.10 -22.73
CA VAL A 2 -5.10 0.96 -23.08
C VAL A 2 -6.24 0.34 -23.91
N ILE A 3 -7.47 0.77 -23.63
CA ILE A 3 -8.67 0.27 -24.29
C ILE A 3 -9.52 1.49 -24.66
N PRO A 4 -9.51 1.93 -25.93
CA PRO A 4 -10.38 3.00 -26.41
C PRO A 4 -11.78 2.46 -26.74
N GLU A 5 -12.74 3.37 -26.90
CA GLU A 5 -14.09 3.04 -27.38
C GLU A 5 -14.08 2.72 -28.89
N GLU A 6 -13.15 3.33 -29.63
CA GLU A 6 -13.02 3.19 -31.07
C GLU A 6 -11.69 2.51 -31.45
N ASN A 7 -11.36 2.47 -32.74
CA ASN A 7 -10.12 1.85 -33.20
C ASN A 7 -8.90 2.57 -32.65
N LEU A 8 -8.06 1.84 -31.89
CA LEU A 8 -6.87 2.40 -31.24
C LEU A 8 -5.91 3.11 -32.22
N ALA A 9 -5.85 2.67 -33.48
CA ALA A 9 -4.99 3.28 -34.50
C ALA A 9 -5.39 4.71 -34.89
N GLU A 10 -6.60 5.14 -34.55
CA GLU A 10 -7.06 6.52 -34.78
C GLU A 10 -6.55 7.49 -33.70
N PHE A 11 -6.17 6.97 -32.54
CA PHE A 11 -5.65 7.77 -31.43
C PHE A 11 -4.13 7.80 -31.38
N VAL A 12 -3.48 6.66 -31.63
CA VAL A 12 -2.03 6.51 -31.47
C VAL A 12 -1.45 5.56 -32.51
N PRO A 13 -0.22 5.82 -33.00
CA PRO A 13 0.45 4.87 -33.86
C PRO A 13 0.75 3.57 -33.14
N LEU A 14 0.56 2.46 -33.83
CA LEU A 14 0.74 1.12 -33.31
C LEU A 14 2.00 0.45 -33.86
N TYR A 15 2.61 -0.40 -33.06
CA TYR A 15 3.74 -1.24 -33.41
C TYR A 15 3.48 -2.69 -32.96
N LYS A 16 3.75 -3.61 -33.86
CA LYS A 16 3.76 -5.03 -33.55
C LYS A 16 5.19 -5.55 -33.68
N ASP A 17 5.76 -5.98 -32.57
CA ASP A 17 7.08 -6.58 -32.57
C ASP A 17 7.02 -7.95 -33.29
N PRO A 18 7.78 -8.13 -34.40
CA PRO A 18 7.80 -9.40 -35.14
C PRO A 18 8.37 -10.57 -34.32
N SER A 19 9.20 -10.27 -33.30
CA SER A 19 9.81 -11.29 -32.44
C SER A 19 8.92 -11.65 -31.25
N SER A 20 7.85 -10.89 -31.00
CA SER A 20 6.96 -11.10 -29.86
C SER A 20 5.82 -12.07 -30.22
N ASN A 21 5.57 -13.02 -29.33
CA ASN A 21 4.37 -13.88 -29.40
C ASN A 21 3.10 -13.19 -28.87
N SER A 22 3.17 -11.88 -28.59
CA SER A 22 2.00 -11.12 -28.16
C SER A 22 0.95 -11.04 -29.27
N LEU A 23 -0.29 -11.29 -28.93
CA LEU A 23 -1.43 -11.12 -29.84
C LEU A 23 -1.79 -9.65 -30.02
N LEU A 24 -1.44 -8.80 -29.04
CA LEU A 24 -1.79 -7.38 -29.04
C LEU A 24 -0.61 -6.53 -29.53
N PRO A 25 -0.87 -5.49 -30.34
CA PRO A 25 0.13 -4.49 -30.68
C PRO A 25 0.46 -3.63 -29.47
N SER A 26 1.60 -2.94 -29.52
CA SER A 26 1.98 -1.91 -28.57
C SER A 26 1.72 -0.53 -29.15
N THR A 27 1.45 0.44 -28.29
CA THR A 27 1.47 1.86 -28.71
C THR A 27 2.93 2.27 -28.97
N GLN A 28 3.18 3.11 -29.97
CA GLN A 28 4.49 3.73 -30.16
C GLN A 28 4.70 4.93 -29.21
N PHE A 29 3.65 5.35 -28.53
CA PHE A 29 3.71 6.37 -27.48
C PHE A 29 4.04 5.72 -26.13
N ASP A 30 4.78 6.44 -25.31
CA ASP A 30 4.96 6.08 -23.92
C ASP A 30 3.65 6.23 -23.10
N MET A 31 3.69 5.86 -21.84
CA MET A 31 2.49 5.87 -20.99
C MET A 31 1.94 7.27 -20.75
N TYR A 32 2.77 8.32 -20.73
CA TYR A 32 2.35 9.71 -20.51
C TYR A 32 1.74 10.31 -21.78
N THR A 33 2.39 10.05 -22.90
CA THR A 33 1.91 10.54 -24.22
C THR A 33 0.59 9.85 -24.59
N SER A 34 0.42 8.56 -24.25
CA SER A 34 -0.85 7.85 -24.43
C SER A 34 -1.98 8.44 -23.58
N GLU A 35 -1.71 8.81 -22.32
CA GLU A 35 -2.69 9.51 -21.47
C GLU A 35 -3.04 10.90 -22.02
N ASN A 36 -2.04 11.65 -22.52
CA ASN A 36 -2.26 12.95 -23.13
C ASN A 36 -3.07 12.88 -24.45
N ALA A 37 -3.00 11.76 -25.16
CA ALA A 37 -3.84 11.48 -26.33
C ALA A 37 -5.28 11.08 -25.95
N GLY A 38 -5.63 11.10 -24.66
CA GLY A 38 -6.99 10.83 -24.17
C GLY A 38 -7.27 9.36 -23.85
N LEU A 39 -6.26 8.49 -23.87
CA LEU A 39 -6.44 7.06 -23.57
C LEU A 39 -6.39 6.80 -22.07
N VAL A 40 -7.31 5.97 -21.58
CA VAL A 40 -7.30 5.47 -20.20
C VAL A 40 -6.38 4.25 -20.10
N LYS A 41 -5.45 4.31 -19.15
CA LYS A 41 -4.50 3.24 -18.88
C LYS A 41 -5.01 2.31 -17.78
N PHE A 42 -4.99 1.02 -18.05
CA PHE A 42 -5.34 -0.04 -17.11
C PHE A 42 -4.10 -0.88 -16.80
N ASP A 43 -3.78 -1.01 -15.52
CA ASP A 43 -2.68 -1.87 -15.06
C ASP A 43 -3.25 -3.24 -14.68
N LEU A 44 -2.86 -4.28 -15.43
CA LEU A 44 -3.26 -5.66 -15.18
C LEU A 44 -2.12 -6.41 -14.52
N LEU A 45 -2.28 -6.73 -13.24
CA LEU A 45 -1.28 -7.43 -12.44
C LEU A 45 -1.82 -8.82 -12.07
N GLY A 46 -1.25 -9.85 -12.68
CA GLY A 46 -1.57 -11.23 -12.33
C GLY A 46 -0.75 -11.74 -11.16
N LEU A 47 -1.39 -12.45 -10.22
CA LEU A 47 -0.73 -13.09 -9.08
C LEU A 47 -0.90 -14.60 -9.14
N LYS A 48 0.21 -15.34 -9.18
CA LYS A 48 0.20 -16.82 -9.12
C LYS A 48 -0.43 -17.35 -7.82
N THR A 49 -0.25 -16.63 -6.72
CA THR A 49 -0.83 -16.98 -5.40
C THR A 49 -2.35 -17.10 -5.46
N LEU A 50 -3.04 -16.18 -6.15
CA LEU A 50 -4.50 -16.26 -6.33
C LEU A 50 -4.90 -17.50 -7.10
N THR A 51 -4.11 -17.92 -8.09
CA THR A 51 -4.34 -19.17 -8.84
C THR A 51 -4.18 -20.40 -7.92
N VAL A 52 -3.19 -20.40 -7.02
CA VAL A 52 -2.99 -21.47 -6.03
C VAL A 52 -4.19 -21.56 -5.10
N ILE A 53 -4.65 -20.43 -4.54
CA ILE A 53 -5.82 -20.38 -3.67
C ILE A 53 -7.06 -20.92 -4.39
N ASN A 54 -7.34 -20.45 -5.60
CA ASN A 54 -8.50 -20.91 -6.39
C ASN A 54 -8.44 -22.42 -6.67
N LYS A 55 -7.26 -22.96 -7.06
CA LYS A 55 -7.09 -24.39 -7.28
C LYS A 55 -7.27 -25.19 -5.99
N THR A 56 -6.85 -24.64 -4.85
CA THR A 56 -7.02 -25.28 -3.53
C THR A 56 -8.51 -25.36 -3.19
N LEU A 57 -9.25 -24.26 -3.34
CA LEU A 57 -10.70 -24.24 -3.08
C LEU A 57 -11.43 -25.27 -3.97
N LYS A 58 -11.15 -25.32 -5.26
CA LYS A 58 -11.74 -26.34 -6.14
C LYS A 58 -11.45 -27.76 -5.72
N ARG A 59 -10.25 -28.05 -5.19
CA ARG A 59 -9.91 -29.36 -4.67
C ARG A 59 -10.63 -29.72 -3.36
N LEU A 60 -10.86 -28.71 -2.51
CA LEU A 60 -11.64 -28.87 -1.30
C LEU A 60 -13.12 -29.16 -1.62
N ASP A 61 -13.69 -28.43 -2.59
CA ASP A 61 -15.06 -28.67 -3.06
C ASP A 61 -15.25 -30.12 -3.57
N LEU A 62 -14.28 -30.65 -4.32
CA LEU A 62 -14.30 -32.06 -4.75
C LEU A 62 -14.31 -33.04 -3.57
N LYS A 63 -13.74 -32.65 -2.42
CA LYS A 63 -13.76 -33.42 -1.18
C LYS A 63 -14.97 -33.10 -0.29
N LYS A 64 -15.93 -32.31 -0.78
CA LYS A 64 -17.11 -31.84 -0.04
C LYS A 64 -16.74 -31.00 1.22
N ILE A 65 -15.57 -30.36 1.20
CA ILE A 65 -15.15 -29.40 2.23
C ILE A 65 -15.44 -28.01 1.71
N ASN A 66 -16.45 -27.37 2.25
CA ASN A 66 -16.80 -26.00 1.88
C ASN A 66 -15.99 -25.02 2.75
N LEU A 67 -15.05 -24.30 2.14
CA LEU A 67 -14.24 -23.26 2.78
C LEU A 67 -14.51 -21.91 2.15
N ASP A 68 -15.15 -21.04 2.91
CA ASP A 68 -15.35 -19.63 2.53
C ASP A 68 -14.19 -18.79 3.07
N ILE A 69 -13.27 -18.37 2.18
CA ILE A 69 -12.11 -17.56 2.55
C ILE A 69 -12.47 -16.17 3.07
N SER A 70 -13.69 -15.67 2.78
CA SER A 70 -14.15 -14.37 3.32
C SER A 70 -14.50 -14.45 4.82
N LYS A 71 -14.64 -15.66 5.36
CA LYS A 71 -14.99 -15.93 6.76
C LYS A 71 -13.84 -16.52 7.57
N ILE A 72 -12.62 -16.46 7.07
CA ILE A 72 -11.43 -16.92 7.80
C ILE A 72 -11.28 -16.11 9.08
N ASN A 73 -11.03 -16.80 10.20
CA ASN A 73 -10.70 -16.12 11.45
C ASN A 73 -9.32 -15.46 11.35
N LEU A 74 -9.29 -14.13 11.43
CA LEU A 74 -8.06 -13.35 11.42
C LEU A 74 -7.38 -13.23 12.79
N GLU A 75 -7.96 -13.85 13.83
CA GLU A 75 -7.44 -13.83 15.22
C GLU A 75 -6.90 -15.20 15.66
N ASP A 76 -6.58 -16.08 14.70
CA ASP A 76 -6.02 -17.40 15.01
C ASP A 76 -4.58 -17.28 15.53
N GLU A 77 -4.41 -17.47 16.85
CA GLU A 77 -3.12 -17.40 17.54
C GLU A 77 -2.06 -18.35 16.96
N LYS A 78 -2.46 -19.51 16.44
CA LYS A 78 -1.52 -20.48 15.84
C LYS A 78 -0.84 -19.90 14.61
N VAL A 79 -1.54 -19.07 13.84
CA VAL A 79 -1.00 -18.37 12.68
C VAL A 79 0.05 -17.35 13.14
N TYR A 80 -0.26 -16.54 14.15
CA TYR A 80 0.70 -15.52 14.65
C TYR A 80 1.90 -16.15 15.34
N ASN A 81 1.72 -17.27 16.04
CA ASN A 81 2.82 -18.03 16.60
C ASN A 81 3.75 -18.54 15.49
N LEU A 82 3.21 -19.14 14.43
CA LEU A 82 3.99 -19.55 13.26
C LEU A 82 4.73 -18.36 12.62
N LEU A 83 4.05 -17.25 12.38
CA LEU A 83 4.67 -16.05 11.81
C LEU A 83 5.83 -15.57 12.68
N SER A 84 5.67 -15.57 14.00
CA SER A 84 6.68 -15.12 14.96
C SER A 84 7.94 -16.00 14.99
N THR A 85 7.89 -17.24 14.52
CA THR A 85 9.09 -18.07 14.33
C THR A 85 9.92 -17.64 13.11
N GLY A 86 9.32 -16.91 12.18
CA GLY A 86 9.92 -16.57 10.89
C GLY A 86 9.98 -17.75 9.90
N GLU A 87 9.30 -18.87 10.19
CA GLU A 87 9.18 -20.00 9.26
C GLU A 87 8.10 -19.74 8.22
N THR A 88 8.31 -18.68 7.44
CA THR A 88 7.35 -18.13 6.47
C THR A 88 7.72 -18.45 5.03
N THR A 89 8.52 -19.47 4.80
CA THR A 89 8.87 -19.94 3.44
C THR A 89 7.61 -20.34 2.69
N GLY A 90 7.43 -19.80 1.47
CA GLY A 90 6.25 -20.03 0.64
C GLY A 90 5.04 -19.14 0.99
N LEU A 91 5.12 -18.28 2.01
CA LEU A 91 4.11 -17.28 2.29
C LEU A 91 4.39 -16.01 1.49
N PHE A 92 3.51 -15.70 0.55
CA PHE A 92 3.66 -14.54 -0.33
C PHE A 92 3.97 -13.25 0.45
N GLN A 93 4.96 -12.49 -0.03
CA GLN A 93 5.51 -11.26 0.56
C GLN A 93 6.21 -11.43 1.93
N LEU A 94 6.09 -12.57 2.60
CA LEU A 94 6.65 -12.78 3.94
C LEU A 94 7.88 -13.70 3.95
N GLU A 95 8.37 -14.13 2.78
CA GLU A 95 9.36 -15.20 2.63
C GLU A 95 10.81 -14.76 2.46
N SER A 96 11.08 -13.46 2.16
CA SER A 96 12.45 -12.98 2.03
C SER A 96 13.19 -12.97 3.37
N THR A 97 14.50 -13.19 3.36
CA THR A 97 15.32 -13.27 4.58
C THR A 97 15.12 -12.06 5.48
N GLY A 98 15.18 -10.84 4.94
CA GLY A 98 14.99 -9.62 5.72
C GLY A 98 13.57 -9.46 6.26
N MET A 99 12.55 -9.88 5.51
CA MET A 99 11.17 -9.87 6.00
C MET A 99 10.98 -10.88 7.14
N ARG A 100 11.55 -12.06 7.03
CA ARG A 100 11.50 -13.09 8.08
C ARG A 100 12.14 -12.61 9.38
N GLU A 101 13.29 -11.94 9.31
CA GLU A 101 13.91 -11.33 10.48
C GLU A 101 13.06 -10.19 11.08
N SER A 102 12.45 -9.36 10.23
CA SER A 102 11.54 -8.31 10.68
C SER A 102 10.30 -8.88 11.38
N ILE A 103 9.73 -9.97 10.88
CA ILE A 103 8.59 -10.67 11.51
C ILE A 103 8.98 -11.22 12.89
N LYS A 104 10.14 -11.88 13.00
CA LYS A 104 10.64 -12.42 14.27
C LYS A 104 10.79 -11.33 15.34
N GLN A 105 11.31 -10.16 14.93
CA GLN A 105 11.47 -9.03 15.83
C GLN A 105 10.15 -8.39 16.22
N MET A 106 9.21 -8.27 15.26
CA MET A 106 7.90 -7.66 15.47
C MET A 106 7.00 -8.52 16.36
N LYS A 107 7.09 -9.85 16.25
CA LYS A 107 6.20 -10.81 16.94
C LYS A 107 4.74 -10.43 16.75
N PRO A 108 4.21 -10.52 15.52
CA PRO A 108 2.85 -10.11 15.22
C PRO A 108 1.87 -10.95 16.06
N ASN A 109 0.81 -10.30 16.56
CA ASN A 109 -0.26 -10.95 17.32
C ASN A 109 -1.65 -10.52 16.86
N LYS A 110 -1.72 -9.70 15.82
CA LYS A 110 -2.96 -9.26 15.15
C LYS A 110 -2.71 -8.99 13.68
N PHE A 111 -3.76 -8.98 12.89
CA PHE A 111 -3.66 -8.79 11.44
C PHE A 111 -3.09 -7.42 11.05
N ASP A 112 -3.41 -6.37 11.82
CA ASP A 112 -2.88 -5.03 11.60
C ASP A 112 -1.35 -4.96 11.66
N ASP A 113 -0.70 -5.81 12.46
CA ASP A 113 0.77 -5.87 12.52
C ASP A 113 1.36 -6.35 11.17
N ILE A 114 0.69 -7.30 10.52
CA ILE A 114 1.12 -7.80 9.21
C ILE A 114 0.94 -6.72 8.16
N ILE A 115 -0.19 -6.00 8.19
CA ILE A 115 -0.46 -4.87 7.29
C ILE A 115 0.60 -3.79 7.48
N ALA A 116 0.89 -3.41 8.72
CA ALA A 116 1.90 -2.41 9.04
C ALA A 116 3.30 -2.85 8.58
N LEU A 117 3.67 -4.11 8.82
CA LEU A 117 4.97 -4.63 8.40
C LEU A 117 5.14 -4.60 6.87
N VAL A 118 4.15 -5.07 6.12
CA VAL A 118 4.17 -5.03 4.65
C VAL A 118 4.26 -3.59 4.13
N ALA A 119 3.62 -2.65 4.82
CA ALA A 119 3.68 -1.23 4.47
C ALA A 119 5.04 -0.59 4.82
N LEU A 120 5.66 -0.99 5.92
CA LEU A 120 6.97 -0.48 6.38
C LEU A 120 8.14 -1.12 5.64
N TYR A 121 8.04 -2.40 5.25
CA TYR A 121 9.14 -3.14 4.64
C TYR A 121 9.37 -2.75 3.19
N ARG A 122 9.84 -1.52 2.99
CA ARG A 122 10.25 -0.96 1.69
C ARG A 122 11.32 0.12 1.91
N PRO A 123 12.16 0.42 0.90
CA PRO A 123 13.16 1.48 1.01
C PRO A 123 12.55 2.80 1.49
N GLY A 124 13.15 3.39 2.52
CA GLY A 124 12.66 4.59 3.20
C GLY A 124 11.94 4.27 4.52
N PRO A 125 10.70 3.78 4.52
CA PRO A 125 9.96 3.52 5.76
C PRO A 125 10.55 2.43 6.66
N MET A 126 11.39 1.55 6.12
CA MET A 126 12.00 0.41 6.84
C MET A 126 12.76 0.84 8.11
N SER A 127 13.32 2.04 8.13
CA SER A 127 14.00 2.60 9.32
C SER A 127 13.07 2.77 10.53
N ASN A 128 11.76 2.79 10.31
CA ASN A 128 10.76 2.92 11.38
C ASN A 128 10.36 1.55 12.00
N ILE A 129 10.75 0.43 11.42
CA ILE A 129 10.41 -0.90 11.95
C ILE A 129 10.90 -1.10 13.39
N PRO A 130 12.14 -0.73 13.77
CA PRO A 130 12.58 -0.84 15.16
C PRO A 130 11.72 0.00 16.12
N ILE A 131 11.36 1.22 15.74
CA ILE A 131 10.53 2.10 16.57
C ILE A 131 9.13 1.50 16.74
N TYR A 132 8.54 0.99 15.65
CA TYR A 132 7.25 0.29 15.69
C TYR A 132 7.30 -0.89 16.66
N ASN A 133 8.35 -1.72 16.57
CA ASN A 133 8.53 -2.90 17.42
C ASN A 133 8.70 -2.50 18.89
N ASP A 134 9.52 -1.49 19.18
CA ASP A 134 9.75 -0.99 20.54
C ASP A 134 8.43 -0.49 21.18
N CYS A 135 7.64 0.28 20.43
CA CYS A 135 6.36 0.80 20.91
C CYS A 135 5.33 -0.34 21.06
N LYS A 136 5.23 -1.23 20.08
CA LYS A 136 4.33 -2.39 20.12
C LYS A 136 4.62 -3.28 21.34
N ASN A 137 5.90 -3.54 21.62
CA ASN A 137 6.32 -4.42 22.71
C ASN A 137 6.40 -3.70 24.06
N GLY A 138 5.98 -2.44 24.15
CA GLY A 138 5.95 -1.67 25.39
C GLY A 138 7.33 -1.21 25.88
N VAL A 139 8.37 -1.32 25.07
CA VAL A 139 9.74 -0.85 25.38
C VAL A 139 9.79 0.68 25.35
N LYS A 140 9.06 1.29 24.42
CA LYS A 140 8.94 2.76 24.30
C LYS A 140 7.48 3.18 24.29
N LYS A 141 7.22 4.38 24.79
CA LYS A 141 5.91 5.02 24.61
C LYS A 141 5.81 5.60 23.21
N PRO A 142 4.65 5.45 22.53
CA PRO A 142 4.41 6.11 21.26
C PRO A 142 4.51 7.63 21.38
N ASP A 143 5.13 8.28 20.42
CA ASP A 143 5.13 9.73 20.26
C ASP A 143 4.17 10.10 19.11
N TYR A 144 3.16 10.90 19.45
CA TYR A 144 2.13 11.30 18.49
C TYR A 144 2.39 12.65 17.84
N ILE A 145 3.55 13.29 18.13
CA ILE A 145 3.95 14.62 17.63
C ILE A 145 3.03 15.72 18.17
N HIS A 146 1.71 15.53 18.11
CA HIS A 146 0.71 16.43 18.66
C HIS A 146 -0.46 15.62 19.26
N PRO A 147 -1.05 16.04 20.39
CA PRO A 147 -2.12 15.28 21.08
C PRO A 147 -3.33 14.97 20.20
N THR A 148 -3.72 15.87 19.30
CA THR A 148 -4.87 15.66 18.40
C THR A 148 -4.64 14.54 17.41
N LEU A 149 -3.38 14.15 17.15
CA LEU A 149 -3.02 13.07 16.23
C LEU A 149 -3.08 11.69 16.88
N GLU A 150 -3.24 11.59 18.20
CA GLU A 150 -3.31 10.29 18.87
C GLU A 150 -4.36 9.38 18.24
N LYS A 151 -5.56 9.90 17.97
CA LYS A 151 -6.64 9.10 17.36
C LYS A 151 -6.26 8.51 15.99
N ILE A 152 -5.47 9.23 15.20
CA ILE A 152 -5.04 8.84 13.85
C ILE A 152 -3.87 7.87 13.92
N LEU A 153 -2.92 8.14 14.81
CA LEU A 153 -1.64 7.43 14.85
C LEU A 153 -1.56 6.33 15.92
N LYS A 154 -2.55 6.22 16.80
CA LYS A 154 -2.60 5.16 17.82
C LYS A 154 -2.50 3.74 17.25
N PRO A 155 -3.19 3.39 16.13
CA PRO A 155 -3.07 2.06 15.53
C PRO A 155 -1.65 1.74 15.02
N THR A 156 -0.85 2.75 14.75
CA THR A 156 0.52 2.64 14.20
C THR A 156 1.60 3.16 15.16
N TYR A 157 1.26 3.25 16.45
CA TYR A 157 2.18 3.64 17.53
C TYR A 157 2.90 4.98 17.30
N GLY A 158 2.20 5.97 16.72
CA GLY A 158 2.75 7.30 16.45
C GLY A 158 3.44 7.43 15.08
N ILE A 159 3.61 6.34 14.34
CA ILE A 159 4.30 6.35 13.05
C ILE A 159 3.29 6.59 11.93
N ILE A 160 3.62 7.51 11.03
CA ILE A 160 2.84 7.74 9.81
C ILE A 160 3.25 6.65 8.79
N ILE A 161 2.36 5.68 8.57
CA ILE A 161 2.60 4.54 7.69
C ILE A 161 1.73 4.62 6.43
N TYR A 162 0.46 4.98 6.60
CA TYR A 162 -0.55 4.90 5.55
C TYR A 162 -0.82 6.26 4.90
N GLN A 163 -1.17 6.23 3.61
CA GLN A 163 -1.54 7.44 2.87
C GLN A 163 -2.75 8.14 3.47
N GLU A 164 -3.70 7.37 3.97
CA GLU A 164 -4.90 7.86 4.66
C GLU A 164 -4.54 8.67 5.91
N GLN A 165 -3.52 8.25 6.65
CA GLN A 165 -3.05 9.01 7.82
C GLN A 165 -2.50 10.39 7.41
N VAL A 166 -1.76 10.47 6.31
CA VAL A 166 -1.27 11.77 5.79
C VAL A 166 -2.44 12.69 5.49
N MET A 167 -3.48 12.17 4.83
CA MET A 167 -4.68 12.95 4.50
C MET A 167 -5.43 13.38 5.76
N GLN A 168 -5.64 12.47 6.71
CA GLN A 168 -6.31 12.75 7.98
C GLN A 168 -5.54 13.78 8.82
N ILE A 169 -4.21 13.70 8.85
CA ILE A 169 -3.35 14.68 9.53
C ILE A 169 -3.55 16.07 8.93
N ALA A 170 -3.51 16.18 7.60
CA ALA A 170 -3.70 17.46 6.90
C ALA A 170 -5.10 18.06 7.18
N GLN A 171 -6.12 17.22 7.21
CA GLN A 171 -7.48 17.64 7.56
C GLN A 171 -7.58 18.10 9.02
N THR A 172 -7.01 17.32 9.94
CA THR A 172 -7.14 17.55 11.37
C THR A 172 -6.32 18.76 11.84
N LEU A 173 -5.07 18.88 11.42
CA LEU A 173 -4.18 19.96 11.85
C LEU A 173 -4.42 21.25 11.06
N ALA A 174 -4.56 21.16 9.75
CA ALA A 174 -4.54 22.33 8.87
C ALA A 174 -5.88 22.63 8.16
N GLY A 175 -6.94 21.91 8.52
CA GLY A 175 -8.28 22.17 7.98
C GLY A 175 -8.39 21.94 6.46
N PHE A 176 -7.63 21.00 5.92
CA PHE A 176 -7.72 20.63 4.51
C PHE A 176 -9.05 19.95 4.22
N THR A 177 -9.64 20.24 3.07
CA THR A 177 -10.71 19.41 2.52
C THR A 177 -10.16 18.05 2.08
N ALA A 178 -11.02 17.07 1.86
CA ALA A 178 -10.60 15.75 1.35
C ALA A 178 -9.83 15.85 0.01
N GLY A 179 -10.28 16.75 -0.88
CA GLY A 179 -9.62 16.99 -2.17
C GLY A 179 -8.23 17.62 -2.03
N GLU A 180 -8.08 18.64 -1.18
CA GLU A 180 -6.78 19.27 -0.88
C GLU A 180 -5.81 18.26 -0.24
N ALA A 181 -6.29 17.44 0.70
CA ALA A 181 -5.47 16.40 1.32
C ALA A 181 -5.00 15.33 0.31
N ASP A 182 -5.82 14.98 -0.68
CA ASP A 182 -5.43 14.07 -1.76
C ASP A 182 -4.39 14.71 -2.70
N ILE A 183 -4.50 16.02 -2.98
CA ILE A 183 -3.48 16.75 -3.74
C ILE A 183 -2.14 16.72 -2.99
N LEU A 184 -2.14 16.99 -1.67
CA LEU A 184 -0.92 16.90 -0.84
C LEU A 184 -0.31 15.50 -0.91
N ARG A 185 -1.11 14.44 -0.71
CA ARG A 185 -0.66 13.05 -0.78
C ARG A 185 -0.01 12.73 -2.13
N ARG A 186 -0.64 13.15 -3.25
CA ARG A 186 -0.09 12.95 -4.60
C ARG A 186 1.20 13.74 -4.83
N ALA A 187 1.28 14.97 -4.32
CA ALA A 187 2.49 15.79 -4.44
C ALA A 187 3.68 15.13 -3.70
N MET A 188 3.44 14.58 -2.51
CA MET A 188 4.44 13.82 -1.75
C MET A 188 4.90 12.56 -2.51
N GLY A 189 3.98 11.80 -3.09
CA GLY A 189 4.28 10.59 -3.84
C GLY A 189 5.09 10.86 -5.12
N LYS A 190 4.76 11.93 -5.85
CA LYS A 190 5.43 12.31 -7.11
C LYS A 190 6.69 13.16 -6.90
N LYS A 191 7.02 13.52 -5.67
CA LYS A 191 8.18 14.38 -5.28
C LYS A 191 8.26 15.69 -6.08
N LYS A 192 7.13 16.28 -6.44
CA LYS A 192 7.04 17.55 -7.17
C LYS A 192 7.32 18.72 -6.22
N LYS A 193 8.56 19.19 -6.17
CA LYS A 193 9.02 20.21 -5.20
C LYS A 193 8.15 21.45 -5.18
N ALA A 194 7.87 22.05 -6.35
CA ALA A 194 7.07 23.27 -6.44
C ALA A 194 5.64 23.10 -5.88
N GLU A 195 5.04 21.93 -6.08
CA GLU A 195 3.71 21.63 -5.52
C GLU A 195 3.79 21.37 -4.02
N LEU A 196 4.83 20.68 -3.55
CA LEU A 196 5.07 20.46 -2.12
C LEU A 196 5.28 21.79 -1.37
N ASP A 197 6.01 22.75 -1.95
CA ASP A 197 6.24 24.05 -1.35
C ASP A 197 4.92 24.83 -1.16
N LYS A 198 4.03 24.79 -2.17
CA LYS A 198 2.68 25.37 -2.06
C LYS A 198 1.85 24.69 -0.97
N GLN A 199 1.87 23.35 -0.94
CA GLN A 199 1.14 22.59 0.06
C GLN A 199 1.69 22.82 1.47
N LYS A 200 3.01 23.00 1.63
CA LYS A 200 3.65 23.35 2.90
C LYS A 200 3.15 24.67 3.46
N GLU A 201 3.12 25.72 2.62
CA GLU A 201 2.61 27.04 3.02
C GLU A 201 1.13 26.95 3.42
N ARG A 202 0.31 26.28 2.62
CA ARG A 202 -1.12 26.04 2.91
C ARG A 202 -1.30 25.29 4.23
N PHE A 203 -0.47 24.28 4.51
CA PHE A 203 -0.52 23.50 5.73
C PHE A 203 -0.18 24.36 6.96
N ILE A 204 0.92 25.10 6.92
CA ILE A 204 1.35 25.96 8.03
C ILE A 204 0.28 27.01 8.35
N ASN A 205 -0.22 27.73 7.32
CA ASN A 205 -1.26 28.73 7.52
C ASN A 205 -2.57 28.13 8.06
N GLY A 206 -2.89 26.92 7.65
CA GLY A 206 -4.07 26.21 8.15
C GLY A 206 -3.91 25.77 9.62
N ALA A 207 -2.74 25.26 9.98
CA ALA A 207 -2.43 24.87 11.35
C ALA A 207 -2.48 26.06 12.31
N ILE A 208 -1.87 27.19 11.94
CA ILE A 208 -1.93 28.43 12.71
C ILE A 208 -3.37 28.90 12.95
N LYS A 209 -4.26 28.78 11.93
CA LYS A 209 -5.69 29.12 12.07
C LYS A 209 -6.45 28.21 13.02
N ASN A 210 -5.94 27.01 13.24
CA ASN A 210 -6.50 26.00 14.17
C ASN A 210 -5.79 26.02 15.54
N ASP A 211 -5.02 27.07 15.84
CA ASP A 211 -4.28 27.25 17.10
C ASP A 211 -3.25 26.11 17.35
N ILE A 212 -2.64 25.62 16.29
CA ILE A 212 -1.60 24.57 16.29
C ILE A 212 -0.27 25.14 15.79
#